data_839487f6cbe59519734c4ba8eba97f33
#
_entry.id   839487f6cbe59519734c4ba8eba97f33
#
_cell.length_a   1.000
_cell.length_b   1.000
_cell.length_c   1.000
_cell.angle_alpha   90.00
_cell.angle_beta   90.00
_cell.angle_gamma   90.00
#
_symmetry.space_group_name_H-M   'P 1'
#
loop_
_entity.id
_entity.type
_entity.pdbx_description
1 polymer ?
#
loop_
_entity_poly.entity_id
_entity_poly.type
_entity_poly.pdbx_seq_one_letter_code
_entity_poly.pdbx_strand_id
1 'polypeptide(L)'
;MRWLEALAVAARGRQRLAAAAISASGALLIVQAGAIAWLVQALLVERRDLAQTLPVFGLLALVLVLRAGLGAAAQRAAGDVADAAKLELRRRVYRQLLQRGPLWLRGQRNGELGELLLAHGDALDGYYAGYRPARWEVSVVPLLIVLAVAWSDWVVGLILLFTAPLVPIFMMLVGWGAEAAGRRQLRELARMGGHFADRLKGLGLLRLYGRGDDELRGIAAAAEGVRERTLKVLRIAFLSSTVLEFFASVSVAIVALYLGLSYLGMIALHGSVPTLGTGVFCLLLAPEFYAPLRRLAAHYHDRANALAAAAEVERLLESLPQATDAPAAHAEGAVVPNDAAAEAMPVAAPSTSASREVPLLQARALHLRPLGARCDAVQGLDVDLHAGQRLALVGPSGSGKSTLLEALAGWLPPRAGTLQVRKGLRIGYAGQRPYLFHGSIADNLRLADPQASAAQLHAAAEAAQVLRFAARLPQGLDTPIGERGFGLSGGEARRIGLARLLLRDPELLLLDEPTAFLDADTEADLLHTLAEFARGRSVIVATHSEAAMRWADTVLRLPARNASAATQGAQP
;
A
#
# COMPACT_ATOMS: atom_id res chain seq x y z
N MET A 1 16.39 4.75 5.20
CA MET A 1 17.35 3.72 4.74
C MET A 1 17.20 2.39 5.47
N ARG A 2 17.33 2.34 6.81
CA ARG A 2 17.16 1.09 7.60
C ARG A 2 15.82 0.40 7.37
N TRP A 3 14.75 1.17 7.22
CA TRP A 3 13.42 0.66 6.94
C TRP A 3 13.31 -0.08 5.59
N LEU A 4 13.84 0.51 4.50
CA LEU A 4 13.91 -0.16 3.20
C LEU A 4 14.76 -1.43 3.26
N GLU A 5 15.87 -1.42 4.00
CA GLU A 5 16.69 -2.62 4.17
C GLU A 5 15.93 -3.74 4.90
N ALA A 6 15.10 -3.38 5.89
CA ALA A 6 14.28 -4.32 6.65
C ALA A 6 13.20 -5.01 5.81
N LEU A 7 12.66 -4.36 4.76
CA LEU A 7 11.68 -4.97 3.86
C LEU A 7 12.28 -6.09 2.99
N ALA A 8 13.57 -5.99 2.66
CA ALA A 8 14.24 -6.94 1.76
C ALA A 8 15.05 -8.03 2.50
N VAL A 9 14.91 -8.14 3.82
CA VAL A 9 15.67 -9.12 4.62
C VAL A 9 15.41 -10.56 4.16
N ALA A 10 14.16 -10.91 3.87
CA ALA A 10 13.78 -12.24 3.39
C ALA A 10 14.38 -12.59 2.01
N ALA A 11 14.75 -11.59 1.21
CA ALA A 11 15.27 -11.78 -0.15
C ALA A 11 16.80 -11.60 -0.24
N ARG A 12 17.55 -11.63 0.89
CA ARG A 12 19.01 -11.44 0.91
C ARG A 12 19.77 -12.40 0.01
N GLY A 13 19.33 -13.66 -0.09
CA GLY A 13 19.94 -14.66 -0.98
C GLY A 13 19.86 -14.22 -2.45
N ARG A 14 18.70 -13.74 -2.90
CA ARG A 14 18.49 -13.24 -4.26
C ARG A 14 19.28 -11.95 -4.52
N GLN A 15 19.42 -11.08 -3.53
CA GLN A 15 20.30 -9.90 -3.65
C GLN A 15 21.76 -10.28 -3.89
N ARG A 16 22.27 -11.28 -3.16
CA ARG A 16 23.64 -11.80 -3.36
C ARG A 16 23.81 -12.43 -4.74
N LEU A 17 22.79 -13.17 -5.19
CA LEU A 17 22.80 -13.76 -6.54
C LEU A 17 22.85 -12.68 -7.62
N ALA A 18 22.02 -11.63 -7.52
CA ALA A 18 22.05 -10.50 -8.45
C ALA A 18 23.43 -9.82 -8.46
N ALA A 19 24.00 -9.54 -7.29
CA ALA A 19 25.32 -8.93 -7.16
C ALA A 19 26.43 -9.81 -7.77
N ALA A 20 26.41 -11.11 -7.51
CA ALA A 20 27.37 -12.06 -8.08
C ALA A 20 27.25 -12.16 -9.60
N ALA A 21 26.02 -12.21 -10.13
CA ALA A 21 25.77 -12.25 -11.58
C ALA A 21 26.23 -10.98 -12.29
N ILE A 22 26.01 -9.80 -11.68
CA ILE A 22 26.51 -8.52 -12.18
C ILE A 22 28.04 -8.49 -12.21
N SER A 23 28.67 -8.92 -11.11
CA SER A 23 30.15 -8.95 -11.01
C SER A 23 30.76 -9.91 -12.03
N ALA A 24 30.18 -11.11 -12.18
CA ALA A 24 30.62 -12.10 -13.17
C ALA A 24 30.41 -11.58 -14.61
N SER A 25 29.29 -10.94 -14.91
CA SER A 25 29.04 -10.32 -16.20
C SER A 25 30.05 -9.21 -16.53
N GLY A 26 30.45 -8.41 -15.52
CA GLY A 26 31.50 -7.40 -15.65
C GLY A 26 32.88 -8.00 -15.92
N ALA A 27 33.23 -9.10 -15.26
CA ALA A 27 34.47 -9.81 -15.53
C ALA A 27 34.48 -10.42 -16.96
N LEU A 28 33.37 -11.02 -17.38
CA LEU A 28 33.22 -11.54 -18.75
C LEU A 28 33.26 -10.45 -19.82
N LEU A 29 32.87 -9.21 -19.52
CA LEU A 29 33.02 -8.05 -20.41
C LEU A 29 34.50 -7.81 -20.75
N ILE A 30 35.39 -7.90 -19.75
CA ILE A 30 36.83 -7.74 -19.94
C ILE A 30 37.39 -8.87 -20.82
N VAL A 31 36.97 -10.11 -20.57
CA VAL A 31 37.34 -11.27 -21.39
C VAL A 31 36.85 -11.08 -22.83
N GLN A 32 35.63 -10.59 -23.03
CA GLN A 32 35.08 -10.28 -24.34
C GLN A 32 35.92 -9.23 -25.09
N ALA A 33 36.24 -8.12 -24.41
CA ALA A 33 37.07 -7.06 -24.98
C ALA A 33 38.48 -7.57 -25.34
N GLY A 34 39.06 -8.39 -24.47
CA GLY A 34 40.34 -9.04 -24.71
C GLY A 34 40.33 -10.00 -25.91
N ALA A 35 39.29 -10.81 -26.05
CA ALA A 35 39.12 -11.72 -27.18
C ALA A 35 38.99 -10.97 -28.50
N ILE A 36 38.19 -9.89 -28.53
CA ILE A 36 38.05 -9.03 -29.70
C ILE A 36 39.39 -8.37 -30.04
N ALA A 37 40.07 -7.80 -29.06
CA ALA A 37 41.37 -7.15 -29.25
C ALA A 37 42.42 -8.12 -29.78
N TRP A 38 42.46 -9.35 -29.24
CA TRP A 38 43.36 -10.41 -29.73
C TRP A 38 43.03 -10.81 -31.18
N LEU A 39 41.74 -10.96 -31.54
CA LEU A 39 41.33 -11.28 -32.89
C LEU A 39 41.76 -10.19 -33.89
N VAL A 40 41.58 -8.93 -33.52
CA VAL A 40 42.02 -7.79 -34.35
C VAL A 40 43.56 -7.83 -34.55
N GLN A 41 44.32 -8.05 -33.50
CA GLN A 41 45.78 -8.18 -33.57
C GLN A 41 46.21 -9.36 -34.44
N ALA A 42 45.62 -10.55 -34.20
CA ALA A 42 45.97 -11.77 -34.91
C ALA A 42 45.63 -11.72 -36.40
N LEU A 43 44.49 -11.18 -36.76
CA LEU A 43 44.05 -11.13 -38.17
C LEU A 43 44.67 -10.00 -38.95
N LEU A 44 44.78 -8.77 -38.39
CA LEU A 44 45.22 -7.59 -39.11
C LEU A 44 46.73 -7.39 -39.09
N VAL A 45 47.40 -7.69 -37.97
CA VAL A 45 48.84 -7.46 -37.80
C VAL A 45 49.63 -8.74 -38.07
N GLU A 46 49.24 -9.84 -37.41
CA GLU A 46 49.97 -11.11 -37.50
C GLU A 46 49.54 -11.95 -38.72
N ARG A 47 48.44 -11.56 -39.40
CA ARG A 47 47.88 -12.23 -40.59
C ARG A 47 47.69 -13.73 -40.42
N ARG A 48 47.28 -14.17 -39.21
CA ARG A 48 47.01 -15.58 -38.91
C ARG A 48 45.83 -16.10 -39.72
N ASP A 49 45.87 -17.38 -40.03
CA ASP A 49 44.77 -18.07 -40.71
C ASP A 49 43.50 -18.11 -39.88
N LEU A 50 42.36 -18.02 -40.58
CA LEU A 50 41.01 -18.13 -39.96
C LEU A 50 40.88 -19.41 -39.14
N ALA A 51 41.48 -20.53 -39.58
CA ALA A 51 41.44 -21.79 -38.84
C ALA A 51 42.08 -21.69 -37.43
N GLN A 52 43.16 -20.91 -37.27
CA GLN A 52 43.84 -20.68 -36.01
C GLN A 52 43.10 -19.74 -35.07
N THR A 53 42.22 -18.89 -35.58
CA THR A 53 41.42 -17.93 -34.82
C THR A 53 40.04 -18.49 -34.43
N LEU A 54 39.60 -19.57 -35.06
CA LEU A 54 38.27 -20.20 -34.81
C LEU A 54 37.99 -20.51 -33.34
N PRO A 55 38.92 -21.01 -32.51
CA PRO A 55 38.66 -21.25 -31.07
C PRO A 55 38.33 -19.96 -30.32
N VAL A 56 38.90 -18.81 -30.68
CA VAL A 56 38.65 -17.54 -30.02
C VAL A 56 37.28 -16.98 -30.42
N PHE A 57 36.81 -17.22 -31.66
CA PHE A 57 35.43 -16.94 -32.06
C PHE A 57 34.44 -17.80 -31.25
N GLY A 58 34.77 -19.09 -31.03
CA GLY A 58 33.98 -19.97 -30.15
C GLY A 58 33.93 -19.46 -28.72
N LEU A 59 35.07 -19.02 -28.16
CA LEU A 59 35.14 -18.39 -26.85
C LEU A 59 34.27 -17.12 -26.77
N LEU A 60 34.37 -16.27 -27.81
CA LEU A 60 33.59 -15.03 -27.87
C LEU A 60 32.08 -15.32 -27.87
N ALA A 61 31.64 -16.27 -28.69
CA ALA A 61 30.25 -16.69 -28.73
C ALA A 61 29.78 -17.22 -27.36
N LEU A 62 30.58 -18.07 -26.70
CA LEU A 62 30.30 -18.58 -25.37
C LEU A 62 30.19 -17.45 -24.32
N VAL A 63 31.14 -16.51 -24.33
CA VAL A 63 31.13 -15.37 -23.41
C VAL A 63 29.90 -14.50 -23.62
N LEU A 64 29.49 -14.26 -24.86
CA LEU A 64 28.26 -13.48 -25.16
C LEU A 64 27.00 -14.17 -24.60
N VAL A 65 26.87 -15.49 -24.80
CA VAL A 65 25.75 -16.28 -24.28
C VAL A 65 25.74 -16.28 -22.75
N LEU A 66 26.89 -16.48 -22.12
CA LEU A 66 27.03 -16.44 -20.65
C LEU A 66 26.68 -15.05 -20.09
N ARG A 67 27.14 -13.97 -20.71
CA ARG A 67 26.81 -12.61 -20.30
C ARG A 67 25.31 -12.33 -20.41
N ALA A 68 24.69 -12.73 -21.51
CA ALA A 68 23.23 -12.58 -21.68
C ALA A 68 22.47 -13.37 -20.60
N GLY A 69 22.89 -14.61 -20.32
CA GLY A 69 22.30 -15.45 -19.25
C GLY A 69 22.47 -14.85 -17.85
N LEU A 70 23.68 -14.36 -17.53
CA LEU A 70 23.95 -13.70 -16.25
C LEU A 70 23.17 -12.38 -16.12
N GLY A 71 23.06 -11.60 -17.19
CA GLY A 71 22.25 -10.38 -17.20
C GLY A 71 20.76 -10.68 -16.92
N ALA A 72 20.22 -11.69 -17.59
CA ALA A 72 18.84 -12.13 -17.36
C ALA A 72 18.64 -12.67 -15.92
N ALA A 73 19.60 -13.43 -15.39
CA ALA A 73 19.56 -13.93 -14.02
C ALA A 73 19.62 -12.80 -12.98
N ALA A 74 20.50 -11.81 -13.21
CA ALA A 74 20.61 -10.62 -12.35
C ALA A 74 19.30 -9.83 -12.31
N GLN A 75 18.69 -9.59 -13.49
CA GLN A 75 17.45 -8.83 -13.62
C GLN A 75 16.28 -9.56 -12.95
N ARG A 76 16.15 -10.88 -13.17
CA ARG A 76 15.11 -11.68 -12.50
C ARG A 76 15.30 -11.69 -10.99
N ALA A 77 16.51 -11.92 -10.50
CA ALA A 77 16.80 -11.90 -9.08
C ALA A 77 16.52 -10.53 -8.43
N ALA A 78 16.80 -9.43 -9.13
CA ALA A 78 16.50 -8.08 -8.67
C ALA A 78 14.98 -7.81 -8.65
N GLY A 79 14.24 -8.26 -9.66
CA GLY A 79 12.77 -8.21 -9.70
C GLY A 79 12.13 -8.99 -8.55
N ASP A 80 12.59 -10.20 -8.29
CA ASP A 80 12.11 -11.03 -7.17
C ASP A 80 12.35 -10.37 -5.80
N VAL A 81 13.42 -9.58 -5.66
CA VAL A 81 13.67 -8.78 -4.43
C VAL A 81 12.65 -7.66 -4.32
N ALA A 82 12.32 -6.97 -5.41
CA ALA A 82 11.33 -5.91 -5.43
C ALA A 82 9.93 -6.45 -5.08
N ASP A 83 9.54 -7.58 -5.65
CA ASP A 83 8.25 -8.22 -5.36
C ASP A 83 8.15 -8.69 -3.90
N ALA A 84 9.21 -9.28 -3.35
CA ALA A 84 9.26 -9.66 -1.94
C ALA A 84 9.14 -8.43 -1.01
N ALA A 85 9.81 -7.34 -1.34
CA ALA A 85 9.73 -6.09 -0.56
C ALA A 85 8.33 -5.46 -0.62
N LYS A 86 7.70 -5.43 -1.81
CA LYS A 86 6.31 -4.96 -1.98
C LYS A 86 5.32 -5.79 -1.18
N LEU A 87 5.46 -7.11 -1.23
CA LEU A 87 4.58 -8.00 -0.48
C LEU A 87 4.73 -7.79 1.03
N GLU A 88 5.95 -7.65 1.53
CA GLU A 88 6.21 -7.38 2.94
C GLU A 88 5.68 -6.01 3.37
N LEU A 89 5.83 -4.98 2.53
CA LEU A 89 5.23 -3.66 2.77
C LEU A 89 3.70 -3.78 2.91
N ARG A 90 3.05 -4.40 1.92
CA ARG A 90 1.59 -4.57 1.92
C ARG A 90 1.11 -5.34 3.14
N ARG A 91 1.82 -6.41 3.52
CA ARG A 91 1.51 -7.20 4.73
C ARG A 91 1.61 -6.38 6.01
N ARG A 92 2.67 -5.56 6.16
CA ARG A 92 2.85 -4.71 7.35
C ARG A 92 1.77 -3.65 7.44
N VAL A 93 1.53 -2.91 6.36
CA VAL A 93 0.49 -1.88 6.32
C VAL A 93 -0.88 -2.50 6.59
N TYR A 94 -1.24 -3.59 5.90
CA TYR A 94 -2.53 -4.24 6.09
C TYR A 94 -2.75 -4.74 7.52
N ARG A 95 -1.74 -5.38 8.13
CA ARG A 95 -1.80 -5.84 9.53
C ARG A 95 -2.05 -4.68 10.49
N GLN A 96 -1.38 -3.56 10.29
CA GLN A 96 -1.57 -2.39 11.13
C GLN A 96 -2.93 -1.73 10.91
N LEU A 97 -3.42 -1.64 9.67
CA LEU A 97 -4.77 -1.15 9.39
C LEU A 97 -5.84 -1.99 10.07
N LEU A 98 -5.70 -3.32 10.08
CA LEU A 98 -6.62 -4.21 10.81
C LEU A 98 -6.59 -3.98 12.32
N GLN A 99 -5.43 -3.74 12.91
CA GLN A 99 -5.29 -3.47 14.34
C GLN A 99 -5.92 -2.15 14.78
N ARG A 100 -6.12 -1.19 13.87
CA ARG A 100 -6.67 0.15 14.16
C ARG A 100 -8.18 0.18 14.28
N GLY A 101 -8.83 -0.80 13.73
CA GLY A 101 -10.27 -0.91 13.77
C GLY A 101 -11.02 0.01 12.81
N PRO A 102 -12.35 -0.16 12.71
CA PRO A 102 -13.17 0.48 11.68
C PRO A 102 -13.34 1.99 11.89
N LEU A 103 -13.27 2.50 13.10
CA LEU A 103 -13.45 3.93 13.38
C LEU A 103 -12.30 4.78 12.85
N TRP A 104 -11.06 4.31 12.98
CA TRP A 104 -9.92 5.01 12.43
C TRP A 104 -9.99 5.05 10.90
N LEU A 105 -10.38 3.93 10.26
CA LEU A 105 -10.53 3.85 8.81
C LEU A 105 -11.58 4.82 8.26
N ARG A 106 -12.68 5.06 8.99
CA ARG A 106 -13.71 6.05 8.60
C ARG A 106 -13.20 7.48 8.57
N GLY A 107 -12.19 7.81 9.39
CA GLY A 107 -11.56 9.12 9.44
C GLY A 107 -10.55 9.38 8.32
N GLN A 108 -10.13 8.35 7.58
CA GLN A 108 -9.15 8.44 6.51
C GLN A 108 -9.82 8.60 5.15
N ARG A 109 -9.11 9.25 4.23
CA ARG A 109 -9.56 9.32 2.83
C ARG A 109 -9.21 8.00 2.15
N ASN A 110 -10.22 7.29 1.63
CA ASN A 110 -10.02 5.99 0.98
C ASN A 110 -9.00 6.05 -0.17
N GLY A 111 -8.89 7.19 -0.88
CA GLY A 111 -7.89 7.41 -1.91
C GLY A 111 -6.46 7.38 -1.39
N GLU A 112 -6.19 7.99 -0.24
CA GLU A 112 -4.85 8.03 0.37
C GLU A 112 -4.38 6.63 0.78
N LEU A 113 -5.26 5.80 1.33
CA LEU A 113 -4.94 4.41 1.70
C LEU A 113 -4.70 3.53 0.46
N GLY A 114 -5.49 3.73 -0.61
CA GLY A 114 -5.30 3.04 -1.89
C GLY A 114 -3.97 3.42 -2.55
N GLU A 115 -3.64 4.70 -2.60
CA GLU A 115 -2.39 5.23 -3.11
C GLU A 115 -1.19 4.67 -2.34
N LEU A 116 -1.29 4.60 -1.01
CA LEU A 116 -0.25 4.07 -0.15
C LEU A 116 0.06 2.60 -0.41
N LEU A 117 -0.95 1.78 -0.67
CA LEU A 117 -0.77 0.35 -0.92
C LEU A 117 -0.34 0.05 -2.36
N LEU A 118 -0.76 0.85 -3.33
CA LEU A 118 -0.50 0.65 -4.75
C LEU A 118 0.67 1.50 -5.25
N ALA A 119 0.51 2.81 -5.33
CA ALA A 119 1.51 3.70 -5.92
C ALA A 119 2.83 3.74 -5.13
N HIS A 120 2.76 3.77 -3.79
CA HIS A 120 3.98 3.74 -2.96
C HIS A 120 4.65 2.36 -2.98
N GLY A 121 3.88 1.29 -3.19
CA GLY A 121 4.42 -0.04 -3.43
C GLY A 121 5.22 -0.10 -4.73
N ASP A 122 4.68 0.46 -5.81
CA ASP A 122 5.32 0.47 -7.13
C ASP A 122 6.58 1.36 -7.17
N ALA A 123 6.65 2.41 -6.35
CA ALA A 123 7.86 3.22 -6.20
C ALA A 123 9.07 2.42 -5.66
N LEU A 124 8.85 1.25 -5.05
CA LEU A 124 9.92 0.36 -4.59
C LEU A 124 10.57 -0.42 -5.71
N ASP A 125 9.90 -0.63 -6.86
CA ASP A 125 10.44 -1.38 -8.00
C ASP A 125 11.73 -0.74 -8.53
N GLY A 126 11.69 0.55 -8.84
CA GLY A 126 12.85 1.28 -9.31
C GLY A 126 14.03 1.22 -8.33
N TYR A 127 13.74 1.21 -7.04
CA TYR A 127 14.78 1.13 -6.00
C TYR A 127 15.45 -0.25 -5.93
N TYR A 128 14.67 -1.34 -5.88
CA TYR A 128 15.24 -2.68 -5.70
C TYR A 128 15.68 -3.33 -7.01
N ALA A 129 14.94 -3.14 -8.10
CA ALA A 129 15.28 -3.71 -9.41
C ALA A 129 16.18 -2.81 -10.25
N GLY A 130 16.22 -1.49 -9.99
CA GLY A 130 17.03 -0.52 -10.73
C GLY A 130 18.21 0.01 -9.92
N TYR A 131 17.94 0.85 -8.90
CA TYR A 131 18.99 1.59 -8.18
C TYR A 131 19.99 0.68 -7.42
N ARG A 132 19.54 -0.34 -6.69
CA ARG A 132 20.44 -1.21 -5.91
C ARG A 132 21.39 -2.02 -6.80
N PRO A 133 20.94 -2.69 -7.87
CA PRO A 133 21.83 -3.34 -8.84
C PRO A 133 22.81 -2.36 -9.47
N ALA A 134 22.35 -1.19 -9.94
CA ALA A 134 23.21 -0.17 -10.55
C ALA A 134 24.26 0.37 -9.57
N ARG A 135 23.91 0.55 -8.30
CA ARG A 135 24.87 0.95 -7.24
C ARG A 135 25.97 -0.09 -7.05
N TRP A 136 25.61 -1.38 -7.05
CA TRP A 136 26.61 -2.45 -6.95
C TRP A 136 27.50 -2.49 -8.18
N GLU A 137 26.91 -2.37 -9.37
CA GLU A 137 27.61 -2.39 -10.63
C GLU A 137 28.64 -1.25 -10.74
N VAL A 138 28.28 -0.02 -10.37
CA VAL A 138 29.20 1.15 -10.33
C VAL A 138 30.38 0.93 -9.38
N SER A 139 30.20 0.16 -8.32
CA SER A 139 31.27 -0.10 -7.36
C SER A 139 32.27 -1.17 -7.86
N VAL A 140 31.79 -2.14 -8.64
CA VAL A 140 32.60 -3.32 -9.02
C VAL A 140 33.12 -3.22 -10.44
N VAL A 141 32.26 -2.94 -11.43
CA VAL A 141 32.61 -3.04 -12.86
C VAL A 141 33.66 -2.00 -13.28
N PRO A 142 33.55 -0.70 -12.94
CA PRO A 142 34.59 0.27 -13.27
C PRO A 142 35.93 -0.04 -12.62
N LEU A 143 35.92 -0.55 -11.39
CA LEU A 143 37.17 -0.98 -10.72
C LEU A 143 37.85 -2.12 -11.48
N LEU A 144 37.10 -3.14 -11.89
CA LEU A 144 37.63 -4.25 -12.69
C LEU A 144 38.20 -3.74 -14.03
N ILE A 145 37.50 -2.82 -14.71
CA ILE A 145 37.94 -2.22 -15.97
C ILE A 145 39.24 -1.44 -15.77
N VAL A 146 39.31 -0.56 -14.76
CA VAL A 146 40.54 0.21 -14.47
C VAL A 146 41.74 -0.71 -14.20
N LEU A 147 41.53 -1.75 -13.40
CA LEU A 147 42.61 -2.72 -13.11
C LEU A 147 43.07 -3.45 -14.38
N ALA A 148 42.14 -3.90 -15.23
CA ALA A 148 42.46 -4.59 -16.47
C ALA A 148 43.17 -3.67 -17.50
N VAL A 149 42.66 -2.42 -17.63
CA VAL A 149 43.27 -1.42 -18.51
C VAL A 149 44.62 -0.98 -17.99
N ALA A 150 44.78 -0.70 -16.70
CA ALA A 150 46.05 -0.29 -16.11
C ALA A 150 47.13 -1.38 -16.19
N TRP A 151 46.73 -2.65 -16.18
CA TRP A 151 47.64 -3.77 -16.46
C TRP A 151 48.15 -3.77 -17.91
N SER A 152 47.31 -3.38 -18.86
CA SER A 152 47.62 -3.34 -20.27
C SER A 152 48.35 -2.04 -20.71
N ASP A 153 47.87 -0.90 -20.20
CA ASP A 153 48.45 0.43 -20.34
C ASP A 153 48.10 1.31 -19.13
N TRP A 154 49.10 1.58 -18.29
CA TRP A 154 48.93 2.33 -17.05
C TRP A 154 48.50 3.80 -17.27
N VAL A 155 48.90 4.40 -18.42
CA VAL A 155 48.55 5.80 -18.75
C VAL A 155 47.06 5.89 -19.03
N VAL A 156 46.49 4.95 -19.81
CA VAL A 156 45.04 4.88 -20.05
C VAL A 156 44.29 4.61 -18.74
N GLY A 157 44.81 3.71 -17.89
CA GLY A 157 44.25 3.48 -16.54
C GLY A 157 44.17 4.74 -15.69
N LEU A 158 45.24 5.57 -15.72
CA LEU A 158 45.28 6.86 -15.04
C LEU A 158 44.26 7.86 -15.63
N ILE A 159 44.13 7.96 -16.95
CA ILE A 159 43.16 8.84 -17.61
C ILE A 159 41.74 8.49 -17.14
N LEU A 160 41.38 7.19 -17.12
CA LEU A 160 40.07 6.73 -16.66
C LEU A 160 39.89 7.03 -15.15
N LEU A 161 40.91 6.81 -14.33
CA LEU A 161 40.85 7.07 -12.88
C LEU A 161 40.65 8.55 -12.53
N PHE A 162 41.32 9.45 -13.25
CA PHE A 162 41.19 10.91 -13.02
C PHE A 162 39.90 11.48 -13.57
N THR A 163 39.35 10.91 -14.65
CA THR A 163 38.09 11.36 -15.23
C THR A 163 36.86 10.78 -14.51
N ALA A 164 37.01 9.64 -13.79
CA ALA A 164 35.94 8.99 -13.04
C ALA A 164 35.25 9.90 -12.00
N PRO A 165 35.95 10.63 -11.12
CA PRO A 165 35.32 11.48 -10.10
C PRO A 165 34.62 12.71 -10.67
N LEU A 166 35.03 13.16 -11.87
CA LEU A 166 34.47 14.35 -12.53
C LEU A 166 32.96 14.16 -12.79
N VAL A 167 32.57 12.98 -13.21
CA VAL A 167 31.17 12.64 -13.51
C VAL A 167 30.26 12.77 -12.28
N PRO A 168 30.49 12.12 -11.13
CA PRO A 168 29.63 12.28 -9.96
C PRO A 168 29.68 13.69 -9.37
N ILE A 169 30.80 14.42 -9.45
CA ILE A 169 30.90 15.81 -9.00
C ILE A 169 29.94 16.70 -9.78
N PHE A 170 29.98 16.64 -11.12
CA PHE A 170 29.06 17.41 -11.96
C PHE A 170 27.62 16.94 -11.83
N MET A 171 27.36 15.64 -11.66
CA MET A 171 26.03 15.13 -11.37
C MET A 171 25.47 15.66 -10.05
N MET A 172 26.26 15.77 -8.99
CA MET A 172 25.85 16.41 -7.74
C MET A 172 25.49 17.88 -7.94
N LEU A 173 26.35 18.62 -8.66
CA LEU A 173 26.16 20.04 -8.93
C LEU A 173 24.85 20.31 -9.67
N VAL A 174 24.55 19.54 -10.71
CA VAL A 174 23.30 19.63 -11.50
C VAL A 174 22.11 19.04 -10.74
N GLY A 175 22.32 17.98 -9.96
CA GLY A 175 21.26 17.22 -9.26
C GLY A 175 20.66 17.92 -8.04
N TRP A 176 21.35 18.87 -7.41
CA TRP A 176 20.85 19.55 -6.21
C TRP A 176 19.51 20.29 -6.41
N GLY A 177 19.25 20.80 -7.62
CA GLY A 177 17.97 21.42 -7.97
C GLY A 177 16.85 20.43 -8.36
N ALA A 178 17.20 19.23 -8.81
CA ALA A 178 16.25 18.27 -9.38
C ALA A 178 15.28 17.69 -8.33
N GLU A 179 15.76 17.35 -7.15
CA GLU A 179 14.95 16.76 -6.09
C GLU A 179 13.87 17.72 -5.57
N ALA A 180 14.24 19.00 -5.38
CA ALA A 180 13.30 20.04 -4.97
C ALA A 180 12.24 20.32 -6.06
N ALA A 181 12.64 20.32 -7.33
CA ALA A 181 11.75 20.50 -8.46
C ALA A 181 10.78 19.32 -8.61
N GLY A 182 11.25 18.09 -8.49
CA GLY A 182 10.43 16.87 -8.56
C GLY A 182 9.38 16.80 -7.46
N ARG A 183 9.73 17.11 -6.21
CA ARG A 183 8.77 17.17 -5.09
C ARG A 183 7.68 18.22 -5.27
N ARG A 184 8.01 19.36 -5.89
CA ARG A 184 7.02 20.40 -6.22
C ARG A 184 6.08 19.93 -7.33
N GLN A 185 6.60 19.28 -8.36
CA GLN A 185 5.81 18.72 -9.46
C GLN A 185 4.80 17.68 -8.97
N LEU A 186 5.22 16.70 -8.14
CA LEU A 186 4.33 15.67 -7.61
C LEU A 186 3.19 16.25 -6.77
N ARG A 187 3.47 17.25 -5.93
CA ARG A 187 2.44 17.95 -5.14
C ARG A 187 1.39 18.64 -6.01
N GLU A 188 1.79 19.28 -7.11
CA GLU A 188 0.86 19.93 -8.01
C GLU A 188 0.05 18.93 -8.84
N LEU A 189 0.65 17.82 -9.21
CA LEU A 189 -0.04 16.71 -9.90
C LEU A 189 -1.14 16.13 -9.00
N ALA A 190 -0.83 15.86 -7.73
CA ALA A 190 -1.79 15.38 -6.75
C ALA A 190 -2.92 16.40 -6.50
N ARG A 191 -2.56 17.70 -6.42
CA ARG A 191 -3.54 18.80 -6.27
C ARG A 191 -4.48 18.92 -7.46
N MET A 192 -3.94 18.82 -8.68
CA MET A 192 -4.74 18.83 -9.91
C MET A 192 -5.64 17.60 -9.99
N GLY A 193 -5.13 16.42 -9.68
CA GLY A 193 -5.93 15.18 -9.65
C GLY A 193 -7.08 15.25 -8.66
N GLY A 194 -6.86 15.80 -7.46
CA GLY A 194 -7.90 16.03 -6.45
C GLY A 194 -8.96 17.02 -6.94
N HIS A 195 -8.53 18.14 -7.52
CA HIS A 195 -9.43 19.14 -8.09
C HIS A 195 -10.29 18.57 -9.22
N PHE A 196 -9.68 17.82 -10.14
CA PHE A 196 -10.38 17.16 -11.25
C PHE A 196 -11.42 16.14 -10.75
N ALA A 197 -11.05 15.29 -9.79
CA ALA A 197 -11.96 14.30 -9.21
C ALA A 197 -13.15 14.94 -8.49
N ASP A 198 -12.94 16.07 -7.81
CA ASP A 198 -14.01 16.83 -7.16
C ASP A 198 -14.98 17.43 -8.19
N ARG A 199 -14.47 18.03 -9.27
CA ARG A 199 -15.29 18.61 -10.35
C ARG A 199 -16.06 17.53 -11.11
N LEU A 200 -15.48 16.37 -11.33
CA LEU A 200 -16.17 15.24 -11.96
C LEU A 200 -17.37 14.77 -11.13
N LYS A 201 -17.25 14.74 -9.80
CA LYS A 201 -18.38 14.43 -8.91
C LYS A 201 -19.46 15.49 -8.95
N GLY A 202 -19.09 16.76 -9.13
CA GLY A 202 -19.99 17.90 -9.25
C GLY A 202 -20.49 18.21 -10.66
N LEU A 203 -20.18 17.37 -11.66
CA LEU A 203 -20.45 17.67 -13.08
C LEU A 203 -21.93 17.99 -13.37
N GLY A 204 -22.84 17.29 -12.72
CA GLY A 204 -24.27 17.55 -12.86
C GLY A 204 -24.67 18.96 -12.41
N LEU A 205 -24.11 19.46 -11.31
CA LEU A 205 -24.33 20.80 -10.80
C LEU A 205 -23.69 21.86 -11.72
N LEU A 206 -22.47 21.63 -12.18
CA LEU A 206 -21.76 22.53 -13.08
C LEU A 206 -22.53 22.71 -14.38
N ARG A 207 -23.12 21.64 -14.92
CA ARG A 207 -23.97 21.68 -16.10
C ARG A 207 -25.27 22.43 -15.84
N LEU A 208 -25.89 22.20 -14.69
CA LEU A 208 -27.15 22.88 -14.29
C LEU A 208 -26.94 24.40 -14.15
N TYR A 209 -25.80 24.84 -13.63
CA TYR A 209 -25.48 26.25 -13.46
C TYR A 209 -24.81 26.89 -14.69
N GLY A 210 -24.65 26.17 -15.80
CA GLY A 210 -24.05 26.69 -17.03
C GLY A 210 -22.55 27.07 -16.90
N ARG A 211 -21.83 26.54 -15.89
CA ARG A 211 -20.44 26.91 -15.61
C ARG A 211 -19.38 25.97 -16.21
N GLY A 212 -19.77 25.21 -17.22
CA GLY A 212 -18.85 24.24 -17.87
C GLY A 212 -17.62 24.92 -18.48
N ASP A 213 -17.80 26.03 -19.18
CA ASP A 213 -16.69 26.75 -19.85
C ASP A 213 -15.74 27.44 -18.86
N ASP A 214 -16.24 27.93 -17.74
CA ASP A 214 -15.41 28.52 -16.68
C ASP A 214 -14.52 27.44 -16.05
N GLU A 215 -15.10 26.29 -15.81
CA GLU A 215 -14.38 25.16 -15.22
C GLU A 215 -13.34 24.58 -16.18
N LEU A 216 -13.67 24.50 -17.48
CA LEU A 216 -12.72 24.06 -18.50
C LEU A 216 -11.49 24.99 -18.56
N ARG A 217 -11.70 26.31 -18.45
CA ARG A 217 -10.60 27.30 -18.37
C ARG A 217 -9.77 27.10 -17.10
N GLY A 218 -10.39 26.80 -15.96
CA GLY A 218 -9.70 26.49 -14.72
C GLY A 218 -8.83 25.23 -14.81
N ILE A 219 -9.36 24.17 -15.42
CA ILE A 219 -8.62 22.93 -15.67
C ILE A 219 -7.47 23.17 -16.65
N ALA A 220 -7.68 23.92 -17.73
CA ALA A 220 -6.62 24.25 -18.69
C ALA A 220 -5.49 25.05 -18.04
N ALA A 221 -5.80 26.04 -17.19
CA ALA A 221 -4.79 26.79 -16.45
C ALA A 221 -4.00 25.91 -15.46
N ALA A 222 -4.66 24.98 -14.76
CA ALA A 222 -3.99 24.03 -13.89
C ALA A 222 -3.08 23.06 -14.66
N ALA A 223 -3.54 22.57 -15.82
CA ALA A 223 -2.75 21.71 -16.71
C ALA A 223 -1.51 22.43 -17.24
N GLU A 224 -1.62 23.72 -17.61
CA GLU A 224 -0.48 24.53 -18.02
C GLU A 224 0.55 24.70 -16.90
N GLY A 225 0.12 24.92 -15.67
CA GLY A 225 1.03 24.95 -14.51
C GLY A 225 1.77 23.64 -14.28
N VAL A 226 1.13 22.49 -14.51
CA VAL A 226 1.78 21.17 -14.47
C VAL A 226 2.78 21.03 -15.61
N ARG A 227 2.42 21.43 -16.84
CA ARG A 227 3.29 21.39 -18.02
C ARG A 227 4.59 22.16 -17.78
N GLU A 228 4.51 23.40 -17.31
CA GLU A 228 5.71 24.24 -17.05
C GLU A 228 6.66 23.59 -16.03
N ARG A 229 6.10 23.04 -14.95
CA ARG A 229 6.91 22.37 -13.91
C ARG A 229 7.51 21.08 -14.41
N THR A 230 6.77 20.29 -15.19
CA THR A 230 7.26 19.07 -15.82
C THR A 230 8.42 19.39 -16.78
N LEU A 231 8.28 20.43 -17.60
CA LEU A 231 9.37 20.88 -18.48
C LEU A 231 10.62 21.31 -17.69
N LYS A 232 10.44 21.97 -16.54
CA LYS A 232 11.58 22.35 -15.70
C LYS A 232 12.32 21.13 -15.13
N VAL A 233 11.59 20.10 -14.66
CA VAL A 233 12.20 18.84 -14.19
C VAL A 233 12.90 18.12 -15.35
N LEU A 234 12.25 18.03 -16.52
CA LEU A 234 12.84 17.41 -17.71
C LEU A 234 14.12 18.12 -18.16
N ARG A 235 14.14 19.47 -18.17
CA ARG A 235 15.36 20.23 -18.51
C ARG A 235 16.53 19.86 -17.59
N ILE A 236 16.30 19.74 -16.29
CA ILE A 236 17.35 19.35 -15.33
C ILE A 236 17.79 17.91 -15.58
N ALA A 237 16.86 16.99 -15.83
CA ALA A 237 17.16 15.59 -16.14
C ALA A 237 17.98 15.45 -17.43
N PHE A 238 17.58 16.14 -18.51
CA PHE A 238 18.33 16.16 -19.76
C PHE A 238 19.71 16.78 -19.60
N LEU A 239 19.82 17.89 -18.85
CA LEU A 239 21.11 18.52 -18.60
C LEU A 239 22.06 17.55 -17.88
N SER A 240 21.56 16.80 -16.89
CA SER A 240 22.36 15.80 -16.17
C SER A 240 22.87 14.70 -17.11
N SER A 241 22.00 14.19 -18.00
CA SER A 241 22.39 13.17 -18.98
C SER A 241 23.38 13.69 -20.01
N THR A 242 23.17 14.92 -20.52
CA THR A 242 24.06 15.57 -21.48
C THR A 242 25.46 15.81 -20.90
N VAL A 243 25.55 16.27 -19.66
CA VAL A 243 26.82 16.48 -18.97
C VAL A 243 27.57 15.15 -18.80
N LEU A 244 26.87 14.09 -18.40
CA LEU A 244 27.46 12.76 -18.28
C LEU A 244 28.02 12.25 -19.61
N GLU A 245 27.24 12.36 -20.69
CA GLU A 245 27.65 11.92 -22.03
C GLU A 245 28.83 12.75 -22.57
N PHE A 246 28.84 14.05 -22.31
CA PHE A 246 29.93 14.93 -22.66
C PHE A 246 31.25 14.50 -22.01
N PHE A 247 31.28 14.31 -20.70
CA PHE A 247 32.53 13.91 -20.01
C PHE A 247 32.97 12.50 -20.38
N ALA A 248 32.04 11.57 -20.59
CA ALA A 248 32.35 10.23 -21.08
C ALA A 248 32.99 10.29 -22.46
N SER A 249 32.42 11.08 -23.39
CA SER A 249 32.93 11.24 -24.74
C SER A 249 34.30 11.93 -24.77
N VAL A 250 34.49 12.97 -23.97
CA VAL A 250 35.80 13.65 -23.82
C VAL A 250 36.85 12.68 -23.30
N SER A 251 36.53 11.85 -22.31
CA SER A 251 37.47 10.86 -21.79
C SER A 251 37.87 9.83 -22.83
N VAL A 252 36.91 9.30 -23.58
CA VAL A 252 37.19 8.38 -24.69
C VAL A 252 38.05 9.06 -25.76
N ALA A 253 37.77 10.33 -26.08
CA ALA A 253 38.57 11.10 -27.05
C ALA A 253 40.02 11.31 -26.56
N ILE A 254 40.23 11.59 -25.28
CA ILE A 254 41.58 11.70 -24.67
C ILE A 254 42.34 10.38 -24.79
N VAL A 255 41.68 9.24 -24.47
CA VAL A 255 42.28 7.90 -24.63
C VAL A 255 42.64 7.64 -26.10
N ALA A 256 41.73 7.94 -27.03
CA ALA A 256 42.00 7.77 -28.47
C ALA A 256 43.15 8.67 -28.97
N LEU A 257 43.20 9.93 -28.51
CA LEU A 257 44.26 10.87 -28.84
C LEU A 257 45.62 10.39 -28.33
N TYR A 258 45.66 9.96 -27.05
CA TYR A 258 46.87 9.41 -26.46
C TYR A 258 47.39 8.20 -27.24
N LEU A 259 46.56 7.23 -27.55
CA LEU A 259 46.92 6.04 -28.31
C LEU A 259 47.36 6.41 -29.73
N GLY A 260 46.66 7.32 -30.38
CA GLY A 260 47.03 7.80 -31.75
C GLY A 260 48.40 8.47 -31.78
N LEU A 261 48.69 9.38 -30.84
CA LEU A 261 49.98 10.05 -30.71
C LEU A 261 51.11 9.06 -30.33
N SER A 262 50.79 8.03 -29.52
CA SER A 262 51.72 6.97 -29.16
C SER A 262 52.08 6.11 -30.40
N TYR A 263 51.11 5.76 -31.24
CA TYR A 263 51.37 5.03 -32.50
C TYR A 263 52.17 5.85 -33.53
N LEU A 264 52.02 7.16 -33.53
CA LEU A 264 52.82 8.05 -34.36
C LEU A 264 54.25 8.29 -33.81
N GLY A 265 54.57 7.72 -32.64
CA GLY A 265 55.86 7.90 -31.99
C GLY A 265 56.07 9.30 -31.42
N MET A 266 55.03 10.12 -31.33
CA MET A 266 55.09 11.49 -30.78
C MET A 266 55.12 11.52 -29.25
N ILE A 267 54.63 10.47 -28.60
CA ILE A 267 54.60 10.30 -27.15
C ILE A 267 55.13 8.91 -26.78
N ALA A 268 56.18 8.83 -25.99
CA ALA A 268 56.82 7.59 -25.57
C ALA A 268 56.80 7.41 -24.03
N LEU A 269 55.62 7.55 -23.41
CA LEU A 269 55.47 7.41 -21.94
C LEU A 269 55.65 5.96 -21.44
N HIS A 270 55.53 4.98 -22.31
CA HIS A 270 55.60 3.53 -21.99
C HIS A 270 56.93 2.87 -22.39
N GLY A 271 57.88 3.62 -22.95
CA GLY A 271 59.14 3.07 -23.42
C GLY A 271 59.08 2.19 -24.67
N SER A 272 57.90 1.71 -25.08
CA SER A 272 57.59 0.96 -26.29
C SER A 272 56.21 1.38 -26.84
N VAL A 273 56.05 1.31 -28.16
CA VAL A 273 54.74 1.58 -28.80
C VAL A 273 53.77 0.45 -28.43
N PRO A 274 52.57 0.73 -27.93
CA PRO A 274 51.59 -0.28 -27.62
C PRO A 274 51.16 -1.07 -28.86
N THR A 275 50.83 -2.34 -28.72
CA THR A 275 50.31 -3.16 -29.84
C THR A 275 48.95 -2.66 -30.29
N LEU A 276 48.54 -2.94 -31.53
CA LEU A 276 47.18 -2.61 -32.00
C LEU A 276 46.12 -3.26 -31.12
N GLY A 277 46.36 -4.50 -30.67
CA GLY A 277 45.47 -5.20 -29.73
C GLY A 277 45.30 -4.46 -28.42
N THR A 278 46.38 -3.96 -27.81
CA THR A 278 46.32 -3.15 -26.57
C THR A 278 45.46 -1.90 -26.78
N GLY A 279 45.65 -1.18 -27.90
CA GLY A 279 44.84 0.00 -28.17
C GLY A 279 43.36 -0.29 -28.37
N VAL A 280 43.03 -1.35 -29.11
CA VAL A 280 41.65 -1.79 -29.33
C VAL A 280 41.01 -2.21 -27.99
N PHE A 281 41.74 -2.94 -27.14
CA PHE A 281 41.29 -3.34 -25.80
C PHE A 281 40.93 -2.12 -24.96
N CYS A 282 41.81 -1.15 -24.87
CA CYS A 282 41.58 0.08 -24.11
C CYS A 282 40.42 0.90 -24.68
N LEU A 283 40.31 1.04 -26.00
CA LEU A 283 39.23 1.78 -26.64
C LEU A 283 37.86 1.10 -26.50
N LEU A 284 37.79 -0.24 -26.47
CA LEU A 284 36.56 -0.97 -26.24
C LEU A 284 36.08 -0.83 -24.81
N LEU A 285 36.99 -0.82 -23.82
CA LEU A 285 36.65 -0.73 -22.41
C LEU A 285 36.38 0.71 -21.95
N ALA A 286 36.92 1.73 -22.60
CA ALA A 286 36.72 3.11 -22.18
C ALA A 286 35.24 3.55 -22.13
N PRO A 287 34.37 3.31 -23.11
CA PRO A 287 32.94 3.63 -23.01
C PRO A 287 32.20 2.75 -21.99
N GLU A 288 32.63 1.47 -21.85
CA GLU A 288 32.02 0.53 -20.88
C GLU A 288 32.33 0.89 -19.42
N PHE A 289 33.42 1.62 -19.19
CA PHE A 289 33.75 2.17 -17.88
C PHE A 289 32.69 3.17 -17.37
N TYR A 290 32.09 3.98 -18.28
CA TYR A 290 31.06 4.97 -17.93
C TYR A 290 29.63 4.40 -17.95
N ALA A 291 29.40 3.25 -18.56
CA ALA A 291 28.07 2.66 -18.68
C ALA A 291 27.37 2.40 -17.32
N PRO A 292 28.03 1.86 -16.27
CA PRO A 292 27.45 1.72 -14.94
C PRO A 292 27.09 3.06 -14.29
N LEU A 293 27.90 4.11 -14.49
CA LEU A 293 27.61 5.46 -13.99
C LEU A 293 26.35 6.03 -14.64
N ARG A 294 26.17 5.84 -15.96
CA ARG A 294 24.95 6.23 -16.67
C ARG A 294 23.71 5.51 -16.12
N ARG A 295 23.82 4.20 -15.88
CA ARG A 295 22.72 3.41 -15.29
C ARG A 295 22.36 3.87 -13.88
N LEU A 296 23.36 4.12 -13.03
CA LEU A 296 23.11 4.66 -11.69
C LEU A 296 22.43 6.03 -11.75
N ALA A 297 22.85 6.90 -12.67
CA ALA A 297 22.25 8.21 -12.88
C ALA A 297 20.78 8.12 -13.27
N ALA A 298 20.44 7.22 -14.20
CA ALA A 298 19.06 6.97 -14.63
C ALA A 298 18.15 6.54 -13.46
N HIS A 299 18.67 5.71 -12.54
CA HIS A 299 17.92 5.20 -11.38
C HIS A 299 18.03 6.07 -10.11
N TYR A 300 18.69 7.24 -10.18
CA TYR A 300 18.82 8.09 -8.98
C TYR A 300 17.47 8.63 -8.49
N HIS A 301 16.57 8.94 -9.41
CA HIS A 301 15.21 9.37 -9.09
C HIS A 301 14.39 8.27 -8.41
N ASP A 302 14.60 7.02 -8.78
CA ASP A 302 13.92 5.87 -8.17
C ASP A 302 14.26 5.74 -6.68
N ARG A 303 15.53 6.01 -6.32
CA ARG A 303 15.94 6.10 -4.91
C ARG A 303 15.19 7.22 -4.16
N ALA A 304 15.07 8.40 -4.78
CA ALA A 304 14.39 9.53 -4.14
C ALA A 304 12.89 9.24 -3.95
N ASN A 305 12.24 8.64 -4.95
CA ASN A 305 10.84 8.23 -4.90
C ASN A 305 10.60 7.17 -3.82
N ALA A 306 11.44 6.15 -3.74
CA ALA A 306 11.32 5.11 -2.71
C ALA A 306 11.54 5.65 -1.29
N LEU A 307 12.44 6.61 -1.10
CA LEU A 307 12.64 7.27 0.19
C LEU A 307 11.44 8.14 0.58
N ALA A 308 10.84 8.84 -0.38
CA ALA A 308 9.64 9.63 -0.15
C ALA A 308 8.45 8.73 0.20
N ALA A 309 8.25 7.63 -0.53
CA ALA A 309 7.24 6.62 -0.25
C ALA A 309 7.45 5.99 1.14
N ALA A 310 8.68 5.65 1.50
CA ALA A 310 9.01 5.11 2.81
C ALA A 310 8.68 6.10 3.94
N ALA A 311 9.02 7.38 3.78
CA ALA A 311 8.73 8.41 4.76
C ALA A 311 7.22 8.64 4.94
N GLU A 312 6.44 8.57 3.85
CA GLU A 312 4.99 8.73 3.92
C GLU A 312 4.32 7.53 4.61
N VAL A 313 4.77 6.29 4.28
CA VAL A 313 4.32 5.08 4.98
C VAL A 313 4.69 5.14 6.46
N GLU A 314 5.92 5.52 6.80
CA GLU A 314 6.41 5.64 8.18
C GLU A 314 5.60 6.70 8.94
N ARG A 315 5.33 7.86 8.35
CA ARG A 315 4.49 8.93 8.91
C ARG A 315 3.07 8.42 9.19
N LEU A 316 2.46 7.69 8.26
CA LEU A 316 1.13 7.14 8.45
C LEU A 316 1.14 6.09 9.56
N LEU A 317 2.15 5.26 9.63
CA LEU A 317 2.30 4.22 10.65
C LEU A 317 2.60 4.82 12.04
N GLU A 318 3.34 5.93 12.14
CA GLU A 318 3.70 6.63 13.38
C GLU A 318 2.64 7.62 13.85
N SER A 319 1.88 8.25 12.95
CA SER A 319 0.77 9.14 13.30
C SER A 319 -0.38 8.42 14.01
N LEU A 320 -0.22 7.15 14.19
CA LEU A 320 -1.12 6.26 14.87
C LEU A 320 -0.73 6.25 16.36
N PRO A 321 -1.65 6.53 17.31
CA PRO A 321 -1.37 6.37 18.72
C PRO A 321 -0.74 4.99 18.91
N GLN A 322 0.44 4.94 19.48
CA GLN A 322 0.99 3.67 19.95
C GLN A 322 -0.09 3.05 20.81
N ALA A 323 -0.37 1.77 20.63
CA ALA A 323 -1.23 1.02 21.53
C ALA A 323 -0.52 0.98 22.89
N THR A 324 -0.57 2.11 23.60
CA THR A 324 -0.25 2.17 25.02
C THR A 324 -1.38 1.43 25.70
N ASP A 325 -1.09 0.16 26.03
CA ASP A 325 -1.76 -0.64 27.06
C ASP A 325 -3.30 -0.51 27.15
N ALA A 326 -4.00 -0.53 26.00
CA ALA A 326 -5.34 -1.06 26.02
C ALA A 326 -5.17 -2.57 26.23
N PRO A 327 -5.72 -3.15 27.31
CA PRO A 327 -5.64 -4.59 27.50
C PRO A 327 -6.13 -5.25 26.21
N ALA A 328 -5.36 -6.19 25.70
CA ALA A 328 -5.65 -6.99 24.51
C ALA A 328 -6.87 -7.88 24.75
N ALA A 329 -8.05 -7.25 24.88
CA ALA A 329 -9.27 -7.93 25.28
C ALA A 329 -10.11 -8.41 24.09
N HIS A 330 -9.79 -8.04 22.84
CA HIS A 330 -10.64 -8.44 21.72
C HIS A 330 -9.91 -8.65 20.38
N ALA A 331 -8.57 -8.81 20.36
CA ALA A 331 -7.83 -9.12 19.13
C ALA A 331 -7.77 -10.63 18.79
N GLU A 332 -8.25 -11.51 19.67
CA GLU A 332 -8.25 -12.97 19.42
C GLU A 332 -9.52 -13.50 18.73
N GLY A 333 -10.42 -12.63 18.30
CA GLY A 333 -11.61 -13.02 17.55
C GLY A 333 -11.48 -12.98 16.02
N ALA A 334 -10.30 -12.66 15.45
CA ALA A 334 -10.07 -12.63 14.02
C ALA A 334 -9.17 -13.79 13.60
N VAL A 335 -9.81 -14.86 13.09
CA VAL A 335 -9.19 -15.96 12.34
C VAL A 335 -8.20 -16.83 13.12
N VAL A 336 -8.71 -17.78 13.87
CA VAL A 336 -7.98 -19.00 14.23
C VAL A 336 -8.29 -20.06 13.17
N PRO A 337 -7.29 -20.75 12.56
CA PRO A 337 -7.54 -21.92 11.75
C PRO A 337 -8.14 -23.03 12.63
N ASN A 338 -9.20 -23.63 12.13
CA ASN A 338 -9.90 -24.74 12.76
C ASN A 338 -9.04 -26.00 12.61
N ASP A 339 -8.29 -26.38 13.64
CA ASP A 339 -7.75 -27.73 13.81
C ASP A 339 -7.47 -27.99 15.29
N ALA A 340 -8.48 -28.51 15.98
CA ALA A 340 -8.29 -29.46 17.08
C ALA A 340 -9.66 -29.97 17.54
N ALA A 341 -9.77 -31.28 17.54
CA ALA A 341 -10.92 -32.07 17.92
C ALA A 341 -11.49 -31.70 19.29
N ALA A 342 -12.83 -31.60 19.35
CA ALA A 342 -13.58 -31.44 20.59
C ALA A 342 -13.64 -32.78 21.34
N GLU A 343 -12.96 -32.87 22.47
CA GLU A 343 -13.29 -33.87 23.49
C GLU A 343 -14.44 -33.35 24.35
N ALA A 344 -15.52 -34.09 24.35
CA ALA A 344 -16.71 -33.83 25.13
C ALA A 344 -16.46 -34.10 26.61
N MET A 345 -16.70 -33.14 27.47
CA MET A 345 -16.84 -33.36 28.94
C MET A 345 -18.31 -33.22 29.37
N PRO A 346 -18.75 -34.02 30.37
CA PRO A 346 -20.16 -34.24 30.65
C PRO A 346 -20.83 -33.07 31.36
N VAL A 347 -22.11 -32.87 30.97
CA VAL A 347 -23.04 -31.88 31.53
C VAL A 347 -23.41 -32.28 32.98
N ALA A 348 -23.05 -31.44 33.95
CA ALA A 348 -23.60 -31.51 35.30
C ALA A 348 -24.90 -30.71 35.37
N ALA A 349 -25.93 -31.32 36.00
CA ALA A 349 -27.26 -30.76 36.18
C ALA A 349 -27.28 -29.46 37.01
N PRO A 350 -28.26 -28.56 36.81
CA PRO A 350 -28.30 -27.26 37.48
C PRO A 350 -28.74 -27.40 38.94
N SER A 351 -27.88 -26.94 39.85
CA SER A 351 -28.27 -26.67 41.24
C SER A 351 -28.89 -25.26 41.33
N THR A 352 -30.13 -25.19 41.70
CA THR A 352 -30.89 -23.98 42.04
C THR A 352 -30.29 -23.31 43.27
N SER A 353 -29.55 -22.24 43.10
CA SER A 353 -29.29 -21.22 44.12
C SER A 353 -29.29 -19.86 43.42
N ALA A 354 -30.04 -18.90 43.99
CA ALA A 354 -30.15 -17.52 43.49
C ALA A 354 -28.79 -16.82 43.53
N SER A 355 -27.97 -17.06 42.51
CA SER A 355 -26.75 -16.33 42.20
C SER A 355 -27.15 -15.02 41.53
N ARG A 356 -26.69 -13.87 42.03
CA ARG A 356 -26.69 -12.60 41.31
C ARG A 356 -26.09 -12.86 39.93
N GLU A 357 -26.92 -12.89 38.91
CA GLU A 357 -26.46 -13.09 37.53
C GLU A 357 -25.47 -11.98 37.21
N VAL A 358 -24.24 -12.36 36.91
CA VAL A 358 -23.20 -11.42 36.47
C VAL A 358 -23.70 -10.76 35.18
N PRO A 359 -23.76 -9.42 35.12
CA PRO A 359 -24.27 -8.75 33.95
C PRO A 359 -23.38 -9.07 32.74
N LEU A 360 -24.00 -9.25 31.58
CA LEU A 360 -23.34 -9.50 30.31
C LEU A 360 -22.45 -8.30 29.94
N LEU A 361 -22.92 -7.10 30.28
CA LEU A 361 -22.28 -5.82 30.05
C LEU A 361 -22.56 -4.90 31.23
N GLN A 362 -21.51 -4.21 31.69
CA GLN A 362 -21.60 -3.23 32.76
C GLN A 362 -20.82 -1.97 32.39
N ALA A 363 -21.47 -0.83 32.45
CA ALA A 363 -20.82 0.48 32.30
C ALA A 363 -21.08 1.30 33.59
N ARG A 364 -20.03 1.99 34.06
CA ARG A 364 -20.09 2.89 35.21
C ARG A 364 -19.41 4.19 34.94
N ALA A 365 -20.11 5.29 35.18
CA ALA A 365 -19.67 6.66 34.93
C ALA A 365 -19.01 6.80 33.54
N LEU A 366 -19.59 6.19 32.50
CA LEU A 366 -18.98 6.05 31.18
C LEU A 366 -18.97 7.37 30.45
N HIS A 367 -17.79 7.79 30.01
CA HIS A 367 -17.57 8.94 29.12
C HIS A 367 -17.01 8.49 27.79
N LEU A 368 -17.68 8.87 26.68
CA LEU A 368 -17.29 8.51 25.33
C LEU A 368 -17.12 9.73 24.46
N ARG A 369 -15.98 9.78 23.74
CA ARG A 369 -15.68 10.83 22.76
C ARG A 369 -15.42 10.23 21.40
N PRO A 370 -16.22 10.55 20.37
CA PRO A 370 -15.94 10.14 19.00
C PRO A 370 -14.57 10.63 18.53
N LEU A 371 -13.92 9.88 17.66
CA LEU A 371 -12.65 10.28 17.06
C LEU A 371 -12.78 11.63 16.35
N GLY A 372 -11.85 12.56 16.62
CA GLY A 372 -11.86 13.91 16.05
C GLY A 372 -12.86 14.89 16.67
N ALA A 373 -13.72 14.45 17.60
CA ALA A 373 -14.65 15.35 18.31
C ALA A 373 -13.96 16.09 19.46
N ARG A 374 -14.37 17.36 19.67
CA ARG A 374 -13.84 18.20 20.76
C ARG A 374 -14.52 17.91 22.10
N CYS A 375 -15.76 17.38 22.10
CA CYS A 375 -16.56 17.15 23.29
C CYS A 375 -17.03 15.69 23.37
N ASP A 376 -17.30 15.24 24.59
CA ASP A 376 -17.86 13.91 24.84
C ASP A 376 -19.30 13.83 24.31
N ALA A 377 -19.62 12.73 23.64
CA ALA A 377 -20.96 12.44 23.14
C ALA A 377 -21.82 11.74 24.21
N VAL A 378 -21.19 10.99 25.11
CA VAL A 378 -21.84 10.34 26.27
C VAL A 378 -21.06 10.77 27.49
N GLN A 379 -21.77 11.13 28.58
CA GLN A 379 -21.18 11.62 29.83
C GLN A 379 -21.84 10.96 31.03
N GLY A 380 -21.02 10.33 31.88
CA GLY A 380 -21.46 9.78 33.19
C GLY A 380 -22.56 8.71 33.08
N LEU A 381 -22.52 7.87 32.02
CA LEU A 381 -23.56 6.87 31.78
C LEU A 381 -23.32 5.61 32.64
N ASP A 382 -24.36 5.21 33.36
CA ASP A 382 -24.43 3.91 34.04
C ASP A 382 -25.45 3.02 33.32
N VAL A 383 -25.02 1.80 32.94
CA VAL A 383 -25.93 0.81 32.34
C VAL A 383 -25.46 -0.61 32.63
N ASP A 384 -26.40 -1.47 32.96
CA ASP A 384 -26.22 -2.92 33.09
C ASP A 384 -27.11 -3.62 32.08
N LEU A 385 -26.58 -4.66 31.44
CA LEU A 385 -27.33 -5.54 30.54
C LEU A 385 -27.14 -6.98 31.01
N HIS A 386 -28.23 -7.66 31.26
CA HIS A 386 -28.23 -9.09 31.63
C HIS A 386 -28.47 -9.98 30.39
N ALA A 387 -28.15 -11.26 30.52
CA ALA A 387 -28.38 -12.22 29.45
C ALA A 387 -29.87 -12.30 29.08
N GLY A 388 -30.16 -12.29 27.77
CA GLY A 388 -31.53 -12.34 27.24
C GLY A 388 -32.30 -11.03 27.31
N GLN A 389 -31.76 -9.97 27.88
CA GLN A 389 -32.41 -8.65 28.01
C GLN A 389 -32.34 -7.84 26.70
N ARG A 390 -33.41 -7.10 26.41
CA ARG A 390 -33.53 -6.18 25.28
C ARG A 390 -33.55 -4.75 25.77
N LEU A 391 -32.60 -3.93 25.33
CA LEU A 391 -32.44 -2.53 25.72
C LEU A 391 -32.64 -1.62 24.51
N ALA A 392 -33.59 -0.67 24.58
CA ALA A 392 -33.73 0.38 23.60
C ALA A 392 -32.96 1.64 24.01
N LEU A 393 -32.08 2.13 23.10
CA LEU A 393 -31.37 3.42 23.23
C LEU A 393 -32.15 4.49 22.48
N VAL A 394 -32.66 5.47 23.20
CA VAL A 394 -33.50 6.55 22.65
C VAL A 394 -32.85 7.90 22.94
N GLY A 395 -33.01 8.84 22.03
CA GLY A 395 -32.50 10.21 22.18
C GLY A 395 -32.43 10.94 20.85
N PRO A 396 -32.31 12.26 20.86
CA PRO A 396 -32.27 13.06 19.63
C PRO A 396 -31.06 12.68 18.76
N SER A 397 -31.07 13.12 17.50
CA SER A 397 -29.92 12.94 16.62
C SER A 397 -28.68 13.59 17.24
N GLY A 398 -27.54 12.90 17.23
CA GLY A 398 -26.30 13.39 17.84
C GLY A 398 -26.18 13.18 19.36
N SER A 399 -27.15 12.53 20.02
CA SER A 399 -27.08 12.22 21.47
C SER A 399 -26.06 11.16 21.87
N GLY A 400 -25.36 10.54 20.91
CA GLY A 400 -24.30 9.55 21.18
C GLY A 400 -24.74 8.10 21.09
N LYS A 401 -25.94 7.78 20.57
CA LYS A 401 -26.43 6.38 20.41
C LYS A 401 -25.44 5.50 19.67
N SER A 402 -25.07 5.89 18.45
CA SER A 402 -24.10 5.14 17.63
C SER A 402 -22.72 5.08 18.30
N THR A 403 -22.28 6.16 18.96
CA THR A 403 -21.02 6.20 19.71
C THR A 403 -21.03 5.20 20.87
N LEU A 404 -22.15 5.05 21.56
CA LEU A 404 -22.31 4.05 22.62
C LEU A 404 -22.26 2.64 22.04
N LEU A 405 -23.00 2.37 20.94
CA LEU A 405 -22.94 1.06 20.26
C LEU A 405 -21.53 0.72 19.78
N GLU A 406 -20.78 1.68 19.25
CA GLU A 406 -19.40 1.51 18.81
C GLU A 406 -18.44 1.20 19.99
N ALA A 407 -18.67 1.81 21.14
CA ALA A 407 -17.92 1.49 22.36
C ALA A 407 -18.24 0.09 22.88
N LEU A 408 -19.52 -0.31 22.86
CA LEU A 408 -19.98 -1.64 23.24
C LEU A 408 -19.46 -2.73 22.28
N ALA A 409 -19.27 -2.39 21.00
CA ALA A 409 -18.62 -3.25 20.03
C ALA A 409 -17.09 -3.35 20.20
N GLY A 410 -16.52 -2.62 21.18
CA GLY A 410 -15.07 -2.60 21.45
C GLY A 410 -14.26 -1.74 20.45
N TRP A 411 -14.90 -0.94 19.60
CA TRP A 411 -14.21 -0.11 18.60
C TRP A 411 -13.76 1.25 19.15
N LEU A 412 -14.47 1.77 20.18
CA LEU A 412 -14.17 3.04 20.82
C LEU A 412 -13.83 2.81 22.30
N PRO A 413 -12.59 3.10 22.73
CA PRO A 413 -12.26 2.99 24.15
C PRO A 413 -12.94 4.08 24.97
N PRO A 414 -13.34 3.78 26.23
CA PRO A 414 -13.81 4.80 27.14
C PRO A 414 -12.76 5.88 27.40
N ARG A 415 -13.18 7.13 27.46
CA ARG A 415 -12.31 8.24 27.89
C ARG A 415 -12.17 8.29 29.41
N ALA A 416 -13.27 8.03 30.12
CA ALA A 416 -13.33 7.93 31.59
C ALA A 416 -14.46 6.97 31.98
N GLY A 417 -14.45 6.51 33.18
CA GLY A 417 -15.35 5.46 33.68
C GLY A 417 -14.87 4.06 33.30
N THR A 418 -15.72 3.08 33.48
CA THR A 418 -15.43 1.67 33.19
C THR A 418 -16.49 1.07 32.28
N LEU A 419 -16.04 0.24 31.34
CA LEU A 419 -16.88 -0.59 30.48
C LEU A 419 -16.37 -2.01 30.55
N GLN A 420 -17.16 -2.91 31.10
CA GLN A 420 -16.87 -4.32 31.23
C GLN A 420 -17.84 -5.12 30.37
N VAL A 421 -17.31 -5.95 29.47
CA VAL A 421 -18.06 -6.87 28.64
C VAL A 421 -17.59 -8.28 28.95
N ARG A 422 -18.49 -9.25 29.05
CA ARG A 422 -18.15 -10.66 29.29
C ARG A 422 -17.11 -11.13 28.23
N LYS A 423 -16.02 -11.73 28.69
CA LYS A 423 -14.98 -12.28 27.78
C LYS A 423 -15.56 -13.38 26.89
N GLY A 424 -15.16 -13.40 25.63
CA GLY A 424 -15.59 -14.40 24.65
C GLY A 424 -17.04 -14.21 24.14
N LEU A 425 -17.71 -13.09 24.47
CA LEU A 425 -19.03 -12.78 23.97
C LEU A 425 -19.03 -12.55 22.45
N ARG A 426 -19.85 -13.31 21.73
CA ARG A 426 -20.03 -13.11 20.28
C ARG A 426 -20.96 -11.92 20.04
N ILE A 427 -20.39 -10.80 19.64
CA ILE A 427 -21.11 -9.55 19.37
C ILE A 427 -21.38 -9.44 17.86
N GLY A 428 -22.63 -9.15 17.50
CA GLY A 428 -23.04 -8.78 16.16
C GLY A 428 -23.43 -7.31 16.10
N TYR A 429 -22.93 -6.58 15.10
CA TYR A 429 -23.23 -5.16 14.92
C TYR A 429 -23.85 -4.89 13.54
N ALA A 430 -25.04 -4.32 13.53
CA ALA A 430 -25.67 -3.80 12.33
C ALA A 430 -25.78 -2.27 12.41
N GLY A 431 -24.90 -1.59 11.68
CA GLY A 431 -24.88 -0.13 11.64
C GLY A 431 -25.92 0.45 10.70
N GLN A 432 -26.15 1.77 10.82
CA GLN A 432 -27.14 2.52 10.03
C GLN A 432 -26.94 2.39 8.51
N ARG A 433 -25.68 2.25 8.04
CA ARG A 433 -25.31 2.04 6.63
C ARG A 433 -24.33 0.89 6.53
N PRO A 434 -24.79 -0.34 6.26
CA PRO A 434 -23.90 -1.47 6.10
C PRO A 434 -23.02 -1.28 4.85
N TYR A 435 -21.76 -1.65 4.96
CA TYR A 435 -20.86 -1.66 3.81
C TYR A 435 -21.10 -2.94 3.00
N LEU A 436 -21.34 -2.77 1.70
CA LEU A 436 -21.49 -3.87 0.75
C LEU A 436 -20.29 -3.87 -0.20
N PHE A 437 -19.69 -5.04 -0.36
CA PHE A 437 -18.58 -5.26 -1.27
C PHE A 437 -19.07 -5.54 -2.68
N HIS A 438 -18.24 -5.22 -3.65
CA HIS A 438 -18.48 -5.66 -5.03
C HIS A 438 -18.51 -7.19 -5.08
N GLY A 439 -19.52 -7.74 -5.75
CA GLY A 439 -19.79 -9.18 -5.84
C GLY A 439 -21.29 -9.43 -5.81
N SER A 440 -21.72 -10.68 -5.67
CA SER A 440 -23.13 -11.02 -5.57
C SER A 440 -23.71 -10.72 -4.17
N ILE A 441 -25.05 -10.72 -4.05
CA ILE A 441 -25.71 -10.67 -2.73
C ILE A 441 -25.27 -11.86 -1.89
N ALA A 442 -25.22 -13.07 -2.47
CA ALA A 442 -24.75 -14.29 -1.79
C ALA A 442 -23.31 -14.16 -1.29
N ASP A 443 -22.38 -13.60 -2.09
CA ASP A 443 -21.00 -13.36 -1.66
C ASP A 443 -20.94 -12.40 -0.47
N ASN A 444 -21.79 -11.38 -0.50
CA ASN A 444 -21.91 -10.44 0.61
C ASN A 444 -22.47 -11.11 1.88
N LEU A 445 -23.35 -12.08 1.79
CA LEU A 445 -23.81 -12.84 2.95
C LEU A 445 -22.72 -13.77 3.49
N ARG A 446 -21.95 -14.45 2.62
CA ARG A 446 -20.84 -15.35 3.00
C ARG A 446 -19.72 -14.65 3.75
N LEU A 447 -19.64 -13.33 3.72
CA LEU A 447 -18.69 -12.59 4.58
C LEU A 447 -18.90 -12.85 6.07
N ALA A 448 -20.12 -13.17 6.49
CA ALA A 448 -20.42 -13.49 7.88
C ALA A 448 -19.98 -14.91 8.27
N ASP A 449 -20.14 -15.86 7.34
CA ASP A 449 -19.67 -17.23 7.45
C ASP A 449 -19.28 -17.75 6.04
N PRO A 450 -17.98 -17.87 5.72
CA PRO A 450 -17.50 -18.39 4.44
C PRO A 450 -17.90 -19.84 4.16
N GLN A 451 -18.20 -20.63 5.21
CA GLN A 451 -18.57 -22.04 5.09
C GLN A 451 -20.09 -22.27 5.07
N ALA A 452 -20.89 -21.19 5.12
CA ALA A 452 -22.33 -21.31 5.14
C ALA A 452 -22.88 -22.05 3.91
N SER A 453 -23.71 -23.05 4.14
CA SER A 453 -24.42 -23.79 3.10
C SER A 453 -25.43 -22.89 2.38
N ALA A 454 -25.82 -23.27 1.17
CA ALA A 454 -26.88 -22.59 0.42
C ALA A 454 -28.19 -22.49 1.22
N ALA A 455 -28.53 -23.50 1.99
CA ALA A 455 -29.73 -23.52 2.84
C ALA A 455 -29.64 -22.49 3.96
N GLN A 456 -28.48 -22.34 4.61
CA GLN A 456 -28.26 -21.36 5.67
C GLN A 456 -28.29 -19.92 5.11
N LEU A 457 -27.67 -19.70 3.93
CA LEU A 457 -27.75 -18.41 3.24
C LEU A 457 -29.19 -18.05 2.88
N HIS A 458 -29.95 -19.00 2.37
CA HIS A 458 -31.36 -18.80 2.02
C HIS A 458 -32.21 -18.50 3.25
N ALA A 459 -32.06 -19.26 4.34
CA ALA A 459 -32.77 -19.03 5.60
C ALA A 459 -32.46 -17.65 6.20
N ALA A 460 -31.17 -17.24 6.20
CA ALA A 460 -30.79 -15.91 6.67
C ALA A 460 -31.33 -14.79 5.76
N ALA A 461 -31.32 -15.00 4.45
CA ALA A 461 -31.87 -14.07 3.48
C ALA A 461 -33.39 -13.94 3.59
N GLU A 462 -34.10 -15.03 3.85
CA GLU A 462 -35.54 -15.05 4.10
C GLU A 462 -35.89 -14.30 5.39
N ALA A 463 -35.24 -14.67 6.49
CA ALA A 463 -35.46 -14.06 7.79
C ALA A 463 -35.22 -12.54 7.79
N ALA A 464 -34.21 -12.07 7.03
CA ALA A 464 -33.96 -10.63 6.85
C ALA A 464 -34.76 -10.00 5.69
N GLN A 465 -35.73 -10.72 5.11
CA GLN A 465 -36.56 -10.27 3.98
C GLN A 465 -35.75 -9.86 2.73
N VAL A 466 -34.53 -10.38 2.56
CA VAL A 466 -33.70 -10.14 1.37
C VAL A 466 -34.35 -10.79 0.16
N LEU A 467 -34.97 -11.97 0.32
CA LEU A 467 -35.62 -12.69 -0.78
C LEU A 467 -36.78 -11.90 -1.40
N ARG A 468 -37.47 -11.03 -0.64
CA ARG A 468 -38.57 -10.22 -1.18
C ARG A 468 -38.14 -9.31 -2.35
N PHE A 469 -36.94 -8.74 -2.29
CA PHE A 469 -36.44 -7.95 -3.39
C PHE A 469 -35.55 -8.74 -4.34
N ALA A 470 -34.77 -9.72 -3.82
CA ALA A 470 -33.91 -10.56 -4.65
C ALA A 470 -34.72 -11.36 -5.68
N ALA A 471 -35.94 -11.80 -5.36
CA ALA A 471 -36.83 -12.48 -6.28
C ALA A 471 -37.23 -11.65 -7.53
N ARG A 472 -37.09 -10.32 -7.45
CA ARG A 472 -37.34 -9.42 -8.59
C ARG A 472 -36.11 -9.19 -9.46
N LEU A 473 -34.94 -9.65 -9.00
CA LEU A 473 -33.67 -9.51 -9.70
C LEU A 473 -33.42 -10.72 -10.63
N PRO A 474 -32.78 -10.53 -11.79
CA PRO A 474 -32.64 -11.59 -12.80
C PRO A 474 -31.94 -12.86 -12.30
N GLN A 475 -31.05 -12.74 -11.32
CA GLN A 475 -30.23 -13.84 -10.79
C GLN A 475 -30.47 -14.08 -9.28
N GLY A 476 -31.56 -13.54 -8.72
CA GLY A 476 -31.87 -13.71 -7.30
C GLY A 476 -30.72 -13.30 -6.37
N LEU A 477 -30.28 -14.17 -5.47
CA LEU A 477 -29.16 -13.94 -4.57
C LEU A 477 -27.79 -13.87 -5.29
N ASP A 478 -27.66 -14.43 -6.49
CA ASP A 478 -26.42 -14.37 -7.26
C ASP A 478 -26.32 -13.10 -8.10
N THR A 479 -27.29 -12.20 -8.00
CA THR A 479 -27.25 -10.90 -8.68
C THR A 479 -26.03 -10.08 -8.21
N PRO A 480 -25.16 -9.65 -9.16
CA PRO A 480 -24.02 -8.83 -8.85
C PRO A 480 -24.47 -7.44 -8.41
N ILE A 481 -23.89 -6.95 -7.32
CA ILE A 481 -24.09 -5.59 -6.82
C ILE A 481 -22.78 -4.81 -6.99
N GLY A 482 -22.92 -3.53 -7.37
CA GLY A 482 -21.78 -2.65 -7.56
C GLY A 482 -21.10 -2.26 -6.25
N GLU A 483 -20.00 -1.52 -6.36
CA GLU A 483 -19.28 -0.98 -5.20
C GLU A 483 -20.23 -0.21 -4.27
N ARG A 484 -20.14 -0.46 -2.97
CA ARG A 484 -20.97 0.14 -1.92
C ARG A 484 -22.48 -0.14 -2.09
N GLY A 485 -22.84 -1.24 -2.76
CA GLY A 485 -24.25 -1.59 -3.00
C GLY A 485 -24.93 -0.77 -4.09
N PHE A 486 -24.15 -0.26 -5.05
CA PHE A 486 -24.71 0.45 -6.21
C PHE A 486 -25.75 -0.43 -6.91
N GLY A 487 -26.93 0.11 -7.12
CA GLY A 487 -28.10 -0.60 -7.68
C GLY A 487 -29.14 -1.04 -6.63
N LEU A 488 -28.81 -0.90 -5.32
CA LEU A 488 -29.74 -1.21 -4.24
C LEU A 488 -30.22 0.07 -3.52
N SER A 489 -31.45 0.03 -3.03
CA SER A 489 -31.98 1.06 -2.11
C SER A 489 -31.29 0.94 -0.74
N GLY A 490 -31.34 2.02 0.05
CA GLY A 490 -30.78 2.01 1.43
C GLY A 490 -31.42 0.95 2.32
N GLY A 491 -32.72 0.66 2.14
CA GLY A 491 -33.44 -0.40 2.86
C GLY A 491 -33.00 -1.81 2.47
N GLU A 492 -32.76 -2.05 1.18
CA GLU A 492 -32.26 -3.34 0.67
C GLU A 492 -30.83 -3.62 1.19
N ALA A 493 -29.97 -2.61 1.18
CA ALA A 493 -28.62 -2.73 1.73
C ALA A 493 -28.64 -3.09 3.22
N ARG A 494 -29.55 -2.47 4.01
CA ARG A 494 -29.72 -2.80 5.44
C ARG A 494 -30.18 -4.22 5.67
N ARG A 495 -31.12 -4.74 4.86
CA ARG A 495 -31.59 -6.12 4.95
C ARG A 495 -30.44 -7.11 4.70
N ILE A 496 -29.56 -6.83 3.76
CA ILE A 496 -28.34 -7.64 3.56
C ILE A 496 -27.44 -7.57 4.80
N GLY A 497 -27.24 -6.40 5.39
CA GLY A 497 -26.49 -6.24 6.65
C GLY A 497 -27.10 -7.04 7.81
N LEU A 498 -28.42 -7.04 7.92
CA LEU A 498 -29.15 -7.84 8.91
C LEU A 498 -29.02 -9.34 8.63
N ALA A 499 -29.14 -9.78 7.38
CA ALA A 499 -28.95 -11.19 7.01
C ALA A 499 -27.55 -11.70 7.40
N ARG A 500 -26.49 -10.88 7.21
CA ARG A 500 -25.14 -11.19 7.73
C ARG A 500 -25.13 -11.38 9.24
N LEU A 501 -25.84 -10.52 9.96
CA LEU A 501 -25.94 -10.61 11.41
C LEU A 501 -26.61 -11.92 11.85
N LEU A 502 -27.74 -12.26 11.22
CA LEU A 502 -28.48 -13.48 11.50
C LEU A 502 -27.62 -14.74 11.22
N LEU A 503 -26.89 -14.74 10.09
CA LEU A 503 -26.01 -15.84 9.70
C LEU A 503 -24.86 -16.07 10.69
N ARG A 504 -24.34 -15.00 11.30
CA ARG A 504 -23.24 -15.07 12.26
C ARG A 504 -23.65 -15.61 13.63
N ASP A 505 -24.93 -15.63 13.96
CA ASP A 505 -25.51 -16.13 15.20
C ASP A 505 -24.86 -15.53 16.49
N PRO A 506 -24.92 -14.22 16.72
CA PRO A 506 -24.30 -13.58 17.90
C PRO A 506 -25.12 -13.77 19.16
N GLU A 507 -24.47 -13.71 20.35
CA GLU A 507 -25.12 -13.70 21.66
C GLU A 507 -25.62 -12.30 22.06
N LEU A 508 -24.94 -11.25 21.59
CA LEU A 508 -25.34 -9.86 21.76
C LEU A 508 -25.50 -9.17 20.41
N LEU A 509 -26.68 -8.64 20.14
CA LEU A 509 -26.99 -7.86 18.96
C LEU A 509 -26.91 -6.36 19.28
N LEU A 510 -26.13 -5.63 18.51
CA LEU A 510 -26.05 -4.17 18.52
C LEU A 510 -26.65 -3.65 17.21
N LEU A 511 -27.82 -3.00 17.29
CA LEU A 511 -28.58 -2.56 16.14
C LEU A 511 -28.69 -1.03 16.14
N ASP A 512 -28.22 -0.39 15.06
CA ASP A 512 -28.27 1.07 14.91
C ASP A 512 -29.33 1.46 13.86
N GLU A 513 -30.50 1.86 14.33
CA GLU A 513 -31.67 2.24 13.54
C GLU A 513 -32.08 1.18 12.49
N PRO A 514 -32.32 -0.09 12.88
CA PRO A 514 -32.56 -1.17 11.93
C PRO A 514 -33.81 -0.98 11.08
N THR A 515 -34.81 -0.27 11.59
CA THR A 515 -36.11 -0.05 10.94
C THR A 515 -36.25 1.33 10.26
N ALA A 516 -35.20 2.17 10.28
CA ALA A 516 -35.30 3.52 9.70
C ALA A 516 -35.57 3.47 8.18
N PHE A 517 -36.49 4.32 7.73
CA PHE A 517 -36.98 4.45 6.35
C PHE A 517 -37.76 3.24 5.82
N LEU A 518 -38.30 2.39 6.70
CA LEU A 518 -39.24 1.35 6.32
C LEU A 518 -40.69 1.89 6.49
N ASP A 519 -41.60 1.36 5.67
CA ASP A 519 -43.04 1.50 5.88
C ASP A 519 -43.51 0.68 7.09
N ALA A 520 -44.66 1.01 7.63
CA ALA A 520 -45.16 0.42 8.89
C ALA A 520 -45.31 -1.10 8.83
N ASP A 521 -45.73 -1.66 7.70
CA ASP A 521 -45.93 -3.09 7.55
C ASP A 521 -44.59 -3.82 7.48
N THR A 522 -43.64 -3.29 6.69
CA THR A 522 -42.27 -3.83 6.61
C THR A 522 -41.53 -3.71 7.93
N GLU A 523 -41.75 -2.63 8.68
CA GLU A 523 -41.20 -2.46 10.03
C GLU A 523 -41.74 -3.49 10.99
N ALA A 524 -43.05 -3.72 11.01
CA ALA A 524 -43.70 -4.72 11.88
C ALA A 524 -43.18 -6.13 11.59
N ASP A 525 -43.09 -6.52 10.31
CA ASP A 525 -42.56 -7.81 9.88
C ASP A 525 -41.08 -7.99 10.31
N LEU A 526 -40.26 -6.94 10.17
CA LEU A 526 -38.85 -6.98 10.55
C LEU A 526 -38.68 -7.08 12.06
N LEU A 527 -39.48 -6.33 12.84
CA LEU A 527 -39.46 -6.40 14.31
C LEU A 527 -39.93 -7.78 14.80
N HIS A 528 -40.91 -8.38 14.11
CA HIS A 528 -41.35 -9.76 14.43
C HIS A 528 -40.19 -10.76 14.21
N THR A 529 -39.51 -10.69 13.08
CA THR A 529 -38.35 -11.52 12.77
C THR A 529 -37.22 -11.32 13.77
N LEU A 530 -36.92 -10.05 14.12
CA LEU A 530 -35.92 -9.73 15.14
C LEU A 530 -36.34 -10.26 16.54
N ALA A 531 -37.62 -10.21 16.87
CA ALA A 531 -38.13 -10.73 18.15
C ALA A 531 -37.96 -12.25 18.23
N GLU A 532 -38.21 -12.98 17.16
CA GLU A 532 -37.96 -14.41 17.08
C GLU A 532 -36.48 -14.76 17.19
N PHE A 533 -35.63 -14.07 16.45
CA PHE A 533 -34.18 -14.29 16.49
C PHE A 533 -33.55 -13.90 17.84
N ALA A 534 -34.13 -12.91 18.52
CA ALA A 534 -33.65 -12.43 19.80
C ALA A 534 -34.01 -13.36 20.98
N ARG A 535 -34.80 -14.43 20.77
CA ARG A 535 -35.12 -15.38 21.85
C ARG A 535 -33.84 -16.02 22.37
N GLY A 536 -33.59 -15.81 23.70
CA GLY A 536 -32.37 -16.31 24.36
C GLY A 536 -31.11 -15.50 24.08
N ARG A 537 -31.18 -14.39 23.33
CA ARG A 537 -30.10 -13.47 23.04
C ARG A 537 -30.36 -12.11 23.64
N SER A 538 -29.27 -11.37 23.86
CA SER A 538 -29.37 -9.98 24.34
C SER A 538 -29.36 -9.02 23.17
N VAL A 539 -30.11 -7.93 23.24
CA VAL A 539 -30.24 -6.94 22.18
C VAL A 539 -30.10 -5.54 22.74
N ILE A 540 -29.28 -4.70 22.05
CA ILE A 540 -29.30 -3.25 22.26
C ILE A 540 -29.67 -2.62 20.93
N VAL A 541 -30.77 -1.90 20.88
CA VAL A 541 -31.29 -1.24 19.69
C VAL A 541 -31.34 0.26 19.86
N ALA A 542 -30.57 1.01 19.06
CA ALA A 542 -30.74 2.45 18.93
C ALA A 542 -31.88 2.72 17.96
N THR A 543 -32.91 3.45 18.41
CA THR A 543 -34.12 3.67 17.61
C THR A 543 -34.82 4.97 17.92
N HIS A 544 -35.61 5.44 16.95
CA HIS A 544 -36.63 6.47 17.09
C HIS A 544 -38.05 5.90 16.93
N SER A 545 -38.16 4.61 16.61
CA SER A 545 -39.44 3.92 16.40
C SER A 545 -40.13 3.57 17.73
N GLU A 546 -41.38 3.96 17.86
CA GLU A 546 -42.22 3.57 19.03
C GLU A 546 -42.46 2.06 19.06
N ALA A 547 -42.57 1.39 17.94
CA ALA A 547 -42.74 -0.05 17.85
C ALA A 547 -41.52 -0.79 18.42
N ALA A 548 -40.31 -0.35 18.04
CA ALA A 548 -39.07 -0.90 18.55
C ALA A 548 -38.87 -0.60 20.05
N MET A 549 -39.32 0.57 20.56
CA MET A 549 -39.28 0.90 21.96
C MET A 549 -40.22 0.00 22.79
N ARG A 550 -41.43 -0.29 22.27
CA ARG A 550 -42.38 -1.20 22.92
C ARG A 550 -41.91 -2.65 22.95
N TRP A 551 -41.09 -3.04 21.98
CA TRP A 551 -40.52 -4.36 21.92
C TRP A 551 -39.39 -4.60 22.94
N ALA A 552 -38.70 -3.55 23.40
CA ALA A 552 -37.61 -3.64 24.37
C ALA A 552 -38.13 -3.81 25.82
N ASP A 553 -37.36 -4.53 26.62
CA ASP A 553 -37.67 -4.72 28.07
C ASP A 553 -37.35 -3.47 28.89
N THR A 554 -36.33 -2.70 28.43
CA THR A 554 -35.85 -1.49 29.11
C THR A 554 -35.57 -0.40 28.07
N VAL A 555 -35.85 0.86 28.42
CA VAL A 555 -35.58 2.02 27.57
C VAL A 555 -34.61 2.96 28.28
N LEU A 556 -33.43 3.14 27.69
CA LEU A 556 -32.41 4.09 28.13
C LEU A 556 -32.48 5.37 27.27
N ARG A 557 -32.78 6.51 27.94
CA ARG A 557 -32.85 7.81 27.27
C ARG A 557 -31.52 8.55 27.36
N LEU A 558 -30.89 8.82 26.25
CA LEU A 558 -29.70 9.66 26.18
C LEU A 558 -30.14 11.13 26.07
N PRO A 559 -29.59 12.04 26.90
CA PRO A 559 -29.96 13.45 26.87
C PRO A 559 -29.54 14.13 25.58
N ALA A 560 -30.21 15.21 25.22
CA ALA A 560 -29.74 16.08 24.13
C ALA A 560 -28.38 16.67 24.50
N ARG A 561 -27.48 16.75 23.54
CA ARG A 561 -26.15 17.33 23.74
C ARG A 561 -26.30 18.81 24.06
N ASN A 562 -25.89 19.27 25.23
CA ASN A 562 -25.90 20.69 25.58
C ASN A 562 -24.94 21.46 24.66
N ALA A 563 -25.47 22.31 23.79
CA ALA A 563 -24.71 23.14 22.87
C ALA A 563 -23.89 24.24 23.58
N SER A 564 -24.07 24.44 24.89
CA SER A 564 -23.47 25.55 25.65
C SER A 564 -21.96 25.42 25.94
N ALA A 565 -21.33 24.25 25.71
CA ALA A 565 -19.89 24.10 25.93
C ALA A 565 -19.02 24.45 24.71
N ALA A 566 -19.63 24.73 23.55
CA ALA A 566 -18.90 25.04 22.33
C ALA A 566 -18.55 26.54 22.15
N THR A 567 -19.11 27.44 22.99
CA THR A 567 -19.01 28.90 22.78
C THR A 567 -17.98 29.58 23.69
N GLN A 568 -17.35 28.87 24.62
CA GLN A 568 -16.37 29.48 25.55
C GLN A 568 -14.90 29.35 25.13
N GLY A 569 -14.59 28.96 23.90
CA GLY A 569 -13.21 28.79 23.42
C GLY A 569 -12.85 29.62 22.18
N ALA A 570 -13.68 30.58 21.76
CA ALA A 570 -13.39 31.47 20.62
C ALA A 570 -13.36 32.92 21.10
N GLN A 571 -12.25 33.34 21.67
CA GLN A 571 -11.81 34.74 21.70
C GLN A 571 -10.34 34.79 21.26
N PRO A 572 -9.95 35.91 20.60
CA PRO A 572 -9.25 35.96 19.33
C PRO A 572 -7.77 35.62 19.38
#